data_5808bc8f2d66abed9917072c5e49862b
#
_entry.id   5808bc8f2d66abed9917072c5e49862b
#
_cell.length_a   1.000
_cell.length_b   1.000
_cell.length_c   1.000
_cell.angle_alpha   90.00
_cell.angle_beta   90.00
_cell.angle_gamma   90.00
#
_symmetry.space_group_name_H-M   'P 1'
#
loop_
_entity.id
_entity.type
_entity.pdbx_description
1 polymer ?
#
loop_
_entity_poly.entity_id
_entity_poly.type
_entity_poly.pdbx_seq_one_letter_code
_entity_poly.pdbx_strand_id
1 'polypeptide(L)'
;MTSSYHNIDVPFDYRHTCWFCGEPYFDSHAFMAVPNYDNQTLPIMLPCCQECFAFANAVKVSSLDLLRDKVKQQLHKKYHKHLQIGVNWTKEELESSEMDGKALEGFRISGWKMFEIAKERVNYAGWPINIDGLPCYDVTTTFQFEYDGIIYTSLNHAVTQLAALYAIPQPYLEQVIELVGRDKMTYALRFCKTTYGYSPAERESSLASLRALLAEEQANAQPLRRSTTGLRKVALTDIKQLMLYRTIITPPAIQWALERGIQTLVELADHEDVFFEHFGKESELTAFTYFNGLQIYFEKRELDPEWAEQSDPNRDLFTE
;
A
#
# COMPACT_ATOMS: atom_id res chain seq x y z
N MET A 1 -13.38 -35.84 32.03
CA MET A 1 -14.33 -35.02 31.26
C MET A 1 -13.61 -34.64 29.98
N THR A 2 -14.00 -35.22 28.86
CA THR A 2 -13.42 -34.85 27.55
C THR A 2 -13.90 -33.42 27.21
N SER A 3 -12.98 -32.51 27.02
CA SER A 3 -13.32 -31.13 26.57
C SER A 3 -14.16 -31.18 25.32
N SER A 4 -15.30 -30.47 25.34
CA SER A 4 -16.19 -30.36 24.15
C SER A 4 -15.72 -29.31 23.13
N TYR A 5 -14.46 -28.86 23.25
CA TYR A 5 -13.84 -27.82 22.40
C TYR A 5 -12.31 -27.97 22.40
N HIS A 6 -11.67 -27.40 21.38
CA HIS A 6 -10.23 -27.22 21.31
C HIS A 6 -9.80 -25.93 21.98
N ASN A 7 -8.88 -26.04 22.95
CA ASN A 7 -8.20 -24.86 23.48
C ASN A 7 -7.11 -24.43 22.51
N ILE A 8 -7.05 -23.14 22.25
CA ILE A 8 -5.94 -22.55 21.49
C ILE A 8 -4.77 -22.25 22.42
N ASP A 9 -3.56 -22.32 21.88
CA ASP A 9 -2.34 -21.91 22.55
C ASP A 9 -2.24 -20.38 22.51
N VAL A 10 -2.64 -19.72 23.62
CA VAL A 10 -2.56 -18.27 23.70
C VAL A 10 -1.17 -17.86 24.19
N PRO A 11 -0.36 -17.14 23.37
CA PRO A 11 0.93 -16.65 23.79
C PRO A 11 0.84 -15.77 25.04
N PHE A 12 1.88 -15.75 25.86
CA PHE A 12 1.85 -15.10 27.17
C PHE A 12 1.39 -13.64 27.11
N ASP A 13 1.88 -12.89 26.14
CA ASP A 13 1.60 -11.45 25.99
C ASP A 13 0.16 -11.16 25.56
N TYR A 14 -0.59 -12.17 25.11
CA TYR A 14 -1.97 -12.02 24.60
C TYR A 14 -3.03 -12.66 25.51
N ARG A 15 -2.68 -13.15 26.70
CA ARG A 15 -3.59 -13.93 27.57
C ARG A 15 -4.88 -13.24 27.98
N HIS A 16 -4.89 -11.90 27.96
CA HIS A 16 -6.05 -11.10 28.33
C HIS A 16 -6.53 -10.20 27.20
N THR A 17 -6.27 -10.60 25.96
CA THR A 17 -6.43 -9.76 24.78
C THR A 17 -7.44 -10.39 23.80
N CYS A 18 -8.31 -9.60 23.25
CA CYS A 18 -9.19 -10.00 22.17
C CYS A 18 -8.41 -10.30 20.90
N TRP A 19 -8.59 -11.48 20.32
CA TRP A 19 -7.90 -11.89 19.10
C TRP A 19 -8.17 -10.99 17.90
N PHE A 20 -9.34 -10.35 17.85
CA PHE A 20 -9.75 -9.51 16.71
C PHE A 20 -9.24 -8.07 16.78
N CYS A 21 -9.19 -7.45 17.96
CA CYS A 21 -9.00 -6.01 18.06
C CYS A 21 -8.05 -5.52 19.17
N GLY A 22 -7.40 -6.44 19.92
CA GLY A 22 -6.44 -6.08 20.96
C GLY A 22 -7.05 -5.58 22.29
N GLU A 23 -8.36 -5.36 22.36
CA GLU A 23 -9.03 -4.93 23.58
C GLU A 23 -9.04 -6.02 24.66
N PRO A 24 -9.28 -5.66 25.94
CA PRO A 24 -9.36 -6.66 26.99
C PRO A 24 -10.37 -7.76 26.71
N TYR A 25 -9.97 -8.99 27.02
CA TYR A 25 -10.79 -10.18 26.91
C TYR A 25 -12.06 -10.08 27.77
N PHE A 26 -13.18 -10.54 27.22
CA PHE A 26 -14.46 -10.65 27.89
C PHE A 26 -14.94 -12.11 27.94
N ASP A 27 -15.03 -12.78 26.77
CA ASP A 27 -15.51 -14.15 26.63
C ASP A 27 -14.90 -14.80 25.39
N SER A 28 -15.15 -16.09 25.18
CA SER A 28 -14.65 -16.82 24.00
C SER A 28 -15.75 -17.14 23.03
N HIS A 29 -15.55 -16.79 21.76
CA HIS A 29 -16.41 -17.19 20.65
C HIS A 29 -16.07 -18.58 20.18
N ALA A 30 -17.05 -19.48 20.15
CA ALA A 30 -16.91 -20.84 19.64
C ALA A 30 -16.98 -20.85 18.11
N PHE A 31 -15.84 -20.97 17.44
CA PHE A 31 -15.78 -21.13 16.00
C PHE A 31 -15.72 -22.60 15.62
N MET A 32 -16.66 -23.05 14.76
CA MET A 32 -16.65 -24.41 14.22
C MET A 32 -15.74 -24.48 13.01
N ALA A 33 -14.53 -25.03 13.18
CA ALA A 33 -13.66 -25.31 12.06
C ALA A 33 -14.24 -26.40 11.15
N VAL A 34 -13.93 -26.35 9.85
CA VAL A 34 -14.30 -27.41 8.90
C VAL A 34 -13.66 -28.74 9.32
N PRO A 35 -14.34 -29.88 9.19
CA PRO A 35 -13.91 -31.17 9.72
C PRO A 35 -12.51 -31.57 9.24
N ASN A 36 -11.65 -31.94 10.19
CA ASN A 36 -10.46 -32.74 9.91
C ASN A 36 -10.88 -34.20 9.66
N TYR A 37 -10.00 -35.00 9.08
CA TYR A 37 -10.19 -36.37 8.58
C TYR A 37 -10.94 -37.37 9.50
N ASP A 38 -11.17 -37.06 10.80
CA ASP A 38 -11.83 -37.90 11.77
C ASP A 38 -13.31 -37.59 12.06
N ASN A 39 -13.96 -36.76 11.27
CA ASN A 39 -15.39 -36.41 11.39
C ASN A 39 -15.86 -35.88 12.77
N GLN A 40 -14.97 -35.56 13.69
CA GLN A 40 -15.30 -34.90 14.96
C GLN A 40 -14.82 -33.43 14.92
N THR A 41 -15.71 -32.53 14.57
CA THR A 41 -15.45 -31.09 14.63
C THR A 41 -15.73 -30.57 16.03
N LEU A 42 -14.68 -30.33 16.78
CA LEU A 42 -14.79 -29.56 18.01
C LEU A 42 -14.59 -28.07 17.69
N PRO A 43 -15.37 -27.17 18.31
CA PRO A 43 -15.20 -25.74 18.12
C PRO A 43 -13.87 -25.26 18.69
N ILE A 44 -13.27 -24.27 18.02
CA ILE A 44 -12.10 -23.52 18.48
C ILE A 44 -12.61 -22.34 19.31
N MET A 45 -12.08 -22.15 20.51
CA MET A 45 -12.48 -21.06 21.40
C MET A 45 -11.59 -19.82 21.20
N LEU A 46 -12.12 -18.81 20.55
CA LEU A 46 -11.40 -17.55 20.23
C LEU A 46 -11.68 -16.49 21.31
N PRO A 47 -10.65 -15.97 22.01
CA PRO A 47 -10.84 -14.93 23.01
C PRO A 47 -11.29 -13.61 22.38
N CYS A 48 -12.36 -13.04 22.89
CA CYS A 48 -13.01 -11.85 22.35
C CYS A 48 -13.32 -10.82 23.43
N CYS A 49 -13.26 -9.53 23.09
CA CYS A 49 -13.93 -8.48 23.86
C CYS A 49 -15.46 -8.57 23.62
N GLN A 50 -16.24 -7.94 24.46
CA GLN A 50 -17.72 -7.95 24.37
C GLN A 50 -18.23 -7.55 22.98
N GLU A 51 -17.60 -6.58 22.35
CA GLU A 51 -17.99 -6.08 21.04
C GLU A 51 -17.69 -7.06 19.92
N CYS A 52 -16.45 -7.58 19.85
CA CYS A 52 -16.07 -8.57 18.85
C CYS A 52 -16.83 -9.89 19.03
N PHE A 53 -17.16 -10.28 20.27
CA PHE A 53 -18.01 -11.41 20.57
C PHE A 53 -19.41 -11.24 19.94
N ALA A 54 -20.02 -10.06 20.09
CA ALA A 54 -21.31 -9.77 19.47
C ALA A 54 -21.25 -9.82 17.94
N PHE A 55 -20.17 -9.27 17.33
CA PHE A 55 -19.97 -9.31 15.88
C PHE A 55 -19.74 -10.73 15.37
N ALA A 56 -18.91 -11.52 16.04
CA ALA A 56 -18.60 -12.89 15.67
C ALA A 56 -19.87 -13.78 15.73
N ASN A 57 -20.70 -13.62 16.76
CA ASN A 57 -21.94 -14.36 16.90
C ASN A 57 -23.03 -13.98 15.87
N ALA A 58 -22.95 -12.78 15.30
CA ALA A 58 -23.89 -12.30 14.29
C ALA A 58 -23.63 -12.89 12.89
N VAL A 59 -22.48 -13.55 12.67
CA VAL A 59 -22.12 -14.10 11.36
C VAL A 59 -21.93 -15.62 11.41
N LYS A 60 -22.27 -16.28 10.29
CA LYS A 60 -22.03 -17.72 10.09
C LYS A 60 -21.12 -17.87 8.88
N VAL A 61 -19.92 -18.31 9.11
CA VAL A 61 -18.87 -18.43 8.08
C VAL A 61 -18.12 -19.75 8.22
N SER A 62 -17.51 -20.21 7.14
CA SER A 62 -16.86 -21.51 7.05
C SER A 62 -15.35 -21.49 7.33
N SER A 63 -14.72 -20.30 7.43
CA SER A 63 -13.28 -20.18 7.69
C SER A 63 -12.99 -19.08 8.69
N LEU A 64 -11.83 -19.20 9.38
CA LEU A 64 -11.32 -18.18 10.30
C LEU A 64 -11.02 -16.86 9.61
N ASP A 65 -10.53 -16.91 8.36
CA ASP A 65 -10.30 -15.70 7.54
C ASP A 65 -11.60 -14.93 7.35
N LEU A 66 -12.65 -15.61 6.90
CA LEU A 66 -13.95 -14.98 6.69
C LEU A 66 -14.55 -14.45 8.00
N LEU A 67 -14.37 -15.17 9.12
CA LEU A 67 -14.81 -14.68 10.41
C LEU A 67 -14.09 -13.39 10.78
N ARG A 68 -12.76 -13.42 10.68
CA ARG A 68 -11.92 -12.27 10.99
C ARG A 68 -12.26 -11.07 10.11
N ASP A 69 -12.40 -11.29 8.81
CA ASP A 69 -12.77 -10.25 7.85
C ASP A 69 -14.12 -9.62 8.19
N LYS A 70 -15.13 -10.43 8.49
CA LYS A 70 -16.44 -9.92 8.87
C LYS A 70 -16.40 -9.12 10.17
N VAL A 71 -15.70 -9.58 11.18
CA VAL A 71 -15.52 -8.83 12.44
C VAL A 71 -14.77 -7.52 12.19
N LYS A 72 -13.69 -7.53 11.40
CA LYS A 72 -12.93 -6.33 11.03
C LYS A 72 -13.80 -5.32 10.26
N GLN A 73 -14.60 -5.78 9.30
CA GLN A 73 -15.56 -4.93 8.57
C GLN A 73 -16.56 -4.26 9.52
N GLN A 74 -17.06 -4.98 10.53
CA GLN A 74 -17.97 -4.39 11.53
C GLN A 74 -17.24 -3.37 12.43
N LEU A 75 -16.00 -3.62 12.81
CA LEU A 75 -15.18 -2.67 13.56
C LEU A 75 -14.98 -1.37 12.75
N HIS A 76 -14.58 -1.46 11.48
CA HIS A 76 -14.46 -0.28 10.60
C HIS A 76 -15.78 0.50 10.51
N LYS A 77 -16.90 -0.20 10.30
CA LYS A 77 -18.23 0.42 10.25
C LYS A 77 -18.59 1.12 11.57
N LYS A 78 -18.32 0.49 12.71
CA LYS A 78 -18.63 1.06 14.01
C LYS A 78 -17.77 2.27 14.33
N TYR A 79 -16.47 2.19 14.04
CA TYR A 79 -15.50 3.26 14.32
C TYR A 79 -15.37 4.28 13.18
N HIS A 80 -16.22 4.21 12.16
CA HIS A 80 -16.19 5.10 11.01
C HIS A 80 -16.05 6.59 11.38
N LYS A 81 -16.84 7.08 12.31
CA LYS A 81 -16.78 8.49 12.74
C LYS A 81 -15.46 8.88 13.40
N HIS A 82 -14.84 7.94 14.14
CA HIS A 82 -13.55 8.18 14.79
C HIS A 82 -12.41 8.12 13.76
N LEU A 83 -12.47 7.18 12.82
CA LEU A 83 -11.50 7.11 11.72
C LEU A 83 -11.59 8.33 10.80
N GLN A 84 -12.76 8.92 10.64
CA GLN A 84 -12.97 10.15 9.87
C GLN A 84 -12.23 11.36 10.45
N ILE A 85 -11.88 11.36 11.74
CA ILE A 85 -11.09 12.43 12.36
C ILE A 85 -9.72 12.51 11.69
N GLY A 86 -9.00 11.40 11.54
CA GLY A 86 -7.69 11.39 10.89
C GLY A 86 -7.72 11.66 9.36
N VAL A 87 -8.90 11.52 8.72
CA VAL A 87 -9.10 11.91 7.33
C VAL A 87 -9.23 13.43 7.15
N ASN A 88 -9.83 14.09 8.13
CA ASN A 88 -10.17 15.51 8.06
C ASN A 88 -9.16 16.42 8.78
N TRP A 89 -8.36 15.86 9.67
CA TRP A 89 -7.45 16.60 10.54
C TRP A 89 -6.12 15.89 10.69
N THR A 90 -5.03 16.63 10.76
CA THR A 90 -3.81 16.18 11.41
C THR A 90 -3.92 16.41 12.92
N LYS A 91 -3.02 15.81 13.70
CA LYS A 91 -2.98 16.02 15.15
C LYS A 91 -2.75 17.49 15.50
N GLU A 92 -1.79 18.08 14.82
CA GLU A 92 -1.37 19.47 15.01
C GLU A 92 -2.50 20.46 14.66
N GLU A 93 -3.20 20.23 13.54
CA GLU A 93 -4.35 21.03 13.13
C GLU A 93 -5.48 20.94 14.16
N LEU A 94 -5.79 19.74 14.65
CA LEU A 94 -6.85 19.53 15.63
C LEU A 94 -6.49 20.19 16.98
N GLU A 95 -5.24 20.03 17.46
CA GLU A 95 -4.77 20.59 18.72
C GLU A 95 -4.64 22.12 18.67
N SER A 96 -4.28 22.70 17.51
CA SER A 96 -4.13 24.15 17.32
C SER A 96 -5.42 24.86 16.91
N SER A 97 -6.49 24.11 16.61
CA SER A 97 -7.75 24.70 16.15
C SER A 97 -8.40 25.59 17.24
N GLU A 98 -8.78 26.81 16.85
CA GLU A 98 -9.56 27.71 17.68
C GLU A 98 -11.04 27.34 17.61
N MET A 99 -11.43 26.34 18.41
CA MET A 99 -12.82 25.91 18.51
C MET A 99 -13.49 26.51 19.73
N ASP A 100 -14.49 27.34 19.51
CA ASP A 100 -15.26 27.98 20.58
C ASP A 100 -16.35 27.07 21.15
N GLY A 101 -16.44 27.02 22.48
CA GLY A 101 -17.46 26.26 23.20
C GLY A 101 -16.97 24.98 23.86
N LYS A 102 -17.47 24.67 25.04
CA LYS A 102 -17.04 23.55 25.89
C LYS A 102 -17.07 22.18 25.20
N ALA A 103 -18.06 21.94 24.35
CA ALA A 103 -18.18 20.66 23.62
C ALA A 103 -17.09 20.50 22.53
N LEU A 104 -16.76 21.60 21.84
CA LEU A 104 -15.72 21.60 20.78
C LEU A 104 -14.33 21.57 21.40
N GLU A 105 -14.12 22.24 22.54
CA GLU A 105 -12.89 22.12 23.32
C GLU A 105 -12.65 20.67 23.79
N GLY A 106 -13.69 20.02 24.32
CA GLY A 106 -13.65 18.59 24.67
C GLY A 106 -13.30 17.69 23.48
N PHE A 107 -13.83 17.98 22.30
CA PHE A 107 -13.49 17.28 21.07
C PHE A 107 -12.03 17.52 20.67
N ARG A 108 -11.53 18.74 20.70
CA ARG A 108 -10.14 19.08 20.42
C ARG A 108 -9.15 18.28 21.28
N ILE A 109 -9.45 18.12 22.57
CA ILE A 109 -8.60 17.40 23.52
C ILE A 109 -8.66 15.88 23.31
N SER A 110 -9.83 15.32 23.03
CA SER A 110 -10.06 13.86 23.00
C SER A 110 -10.19 13.26 21.61
N GLY A 111 -10.45 14.08 20.59
CA GLY A 111 -10.74 13.60 19.23
C GLY A 111 -9.61 12.79 18.63
N TRP A 112 -8.37 13.30 18.72
CA TRP A 112 -7.23 12.56 18.21
C TRP A 112 -7.02 11.22 18.94
N LYS A 113 -7.21 11.21 20.27
CA LYS A 113 -7.12 9.98 21.04
C LYS A 113 -8.17 8.94 20.62
N MET A 114 -9.39 9.37 20.29
CA MET A 114 -10.43 8.48 19.77
C MET A 114 -10.05 7.92 18.40
N PHE A 115 -9.42 8.72 17.53
CA PHE A 115 -8.89 8.24 16.25
C PHE A 115 -7.79 7.19 16.46
N GLU A 116 -6.81 7.47 17.33
CA GLU A 116 -5.72 6.52 17.63
C GLU A 116 -6.27 5.18 18.13
N ILE A 117 -7.17 5.19 19.10
CA ILE A 117 -7.81 3.97 19.63
C ILE A 117 -8.56 3.22 18.52
N ALA A 118 -9.33 3.92 17.70
CA ALA A 118 -10.05 3.31 16.59
C ALA A 118 -9.08 2.68 15.58
N LYS A 119 -8.02 3.39 15.22
CA LYS A 119 -6.96 2.93 14.30
C LYS A 119 -6.24 1.70 14.84
N GLU A 120 -5.83 1.71 16.10
CA GLU A 120 -5.19 0.57 16.75
C GLU A 120 -6.09 -0.68 16.70
N ARG A 121 -7.37 -0.53 16.98
CA ARG A 121 -8.33 -1.65 17.00
C ARG A 121 -8.57 -2.24 15.61
N VAL A 122 -8.74 -1.42 14.58
CA VAL A 122 -8.96 -1.93 13.21
C VAL A 122 -7.68 -2.52 12.62
N ASN A 123 -6.51 -1.98 12.99
CA ASN A 123 -5.21 -2.45 12.51
C ASN A 123 -4.67 -3.67 13.26
N TYR A 124 -5.24 -3.99 14.43
CA TYR A 124 -4.71 -5.08 15.25
C TYR A 124 -4.66 -6.41 14.48
N ALA A 125 -3.46 -6.98 14.36
CA ALA A 125 -3.25 -8.17 13.54
C ALA A 125 -3.76 -9.47 14.19
N GLY A 126 -3.84 -9.52 15.53
CA GLY A 126 -4.01 -10.78 16.25
C GLY A 126 -2.69 -11.54 16.39
N TRP A 127 -2.79 -12.84 16.65
CA TRP A 127 -1.63 -13.75 16.72
C TRP A 127 -1.96 -15.06 15.99
N PRO A 128 -0.94 -15.82 15.54
CA PRO A 128 -1.14 -17.14 14.94
C PRO A 128 -1.82 -18.09 15.93
N ILE A 129 -2.79 -18.85 15.46
CA ILE A 129 -3.50 -19.82 16.29
C ILE A 129 -2.83 -21.18 16.18
N ASN A 130 -2.38 -21.70 17.29
CA ASN A 130 -1.90 -23.06 17.43
C ASN A 130 -2.83 -23.84 18.35
N ILE A 131 -2.93 -25.14 18.12
CA ILE A 131 -3.69 -26.09 18.94
C ILE A 131 -2.72 -27.23 19.29
N ASP A 132 -2.47 -27.45 20.58
CA ASP A 132 -1.53 -28.47 21.08
C ASP A 132 -0.14 -28.36 20.42
N GLY A 133 0.36 -27.15 20.22
CA GLY A 133 1.63 -26.85 19.57
C GLY A 133 1.64 -26.98 18.03
N LEU A 134 0.52 -27.36 17.43
CA LEU A 134 0.40 -27.46 15.96
C LEU A 134 -0.21 -26.18 15.37
N PRO A 135 0.37 -25.61 14.31
CA PRO A 135 -0.17 -24.42 13.65
C PRO A 135 -1.53 -24.73 13.00
N CYS A 136 -2.53 -23.92 13.35
CA CYS A 136 -3.88 -24.03 12.81
C CYS A 136 -4.23 -22.86 11.88
N TYR A 137 -3.78 -21.65 12.23
CA TYR A 137 -4.06 -20.46 11.46
C TYR A 137 -2.92 -19.44 11.60
N ASP A 138 -2.46 -18.91 10.49
CA ASP A 138 -1.42 -17.89 10.44
C ASP A 138 -1.99 -16.55 9.93
N VAL A 139 -2.01 -15.55 10.81
CA VAL A 139 -2.50 -14.19 10.48
C VAL A 139 -1.62 -13.45 9.47
N THR A 140 -0.36 -13.87 9.31
CA THR A 140 0.60 -13.22 8.40
C THR A 140 0.34 -13.54 6.94
N THR A 141 -0.36 -14.64 6.65
CA THR A 141 -0.68 -15.07 5.29
C THR A 141 -1.94 -14.40 4.73
N THR A 142 -2.66 -13.65 5.55
CA THR A 142 -3.91 -13.00 5.14
C THR A 142 -3.63 -11.81 4.26
N PHE A 143 -4.22 -11.78 3.06
CA PHE A 143 -4.12 -10.63 2.16
C PHE A 143 -4.75 -9.38 2.83
N GLN A 144 -4.02 -8.27 2.81
CA GLN A 144 -4.45 -7.01 3.40
C GLN A 144 -4.16 -5.87 2.43
N PHE A 145 -4.94 -4.79 2.52
CA PHE A 145 -4.71 -3.56 1.79
C PHE A 145 -4.52 -2.43 2.80
N GLU A 146 -3.42 -1.71 2.70
CA GLU A 146 -3.13 -0.56 3.57
C GLU A 146 -3.31 0.75 2.80
N TYR A 147 -3.96 1.72 3.44
CA TYR A 147 -4.05 3.08 2.96
C TYR A 147 -4.04 4.05 4.14
N ASP A 148 -3.14 5.03 4.12
CA ASP A 148 -2.97 6.07 5.15
C ASP A 148 -2.80 5.49 6.57
N GLY A 149 -2.06 4.39 6.66
CA GLY A 149 -1.79 3.68 7.91
C GLY A 149 -3.01 2.96 8.49
N ILE A 150 -4.10 2.79 7.73
CA ILE A 150 -5.27 1.99 8.09
C ILE A 150 -5.26 0.72 7.25
N ILE A 151 -5.39 -0.43 7.93
CA ILE A 151 -5.38 -1.75 7.32
C ILE A 151 -6.81 -2.21 7.06
N TYR A 152 -7.08 -2.60 5.82
CA TYR A 152 -8.33 -3.15 5.35
C TYR A 152 -8.17 -4.62 4.97
N THR A 153 -9.22 -5.41 5.10
CA THR A 153 -9.18 -6.85 4.80
C THR A 153 -9.07 -7.15 3.29
N SER A 154 -9.37 -6.18 2.45
CA SER A 154 -9.25 -6.27 0.99
C SER A 154 -9.31 -4.88 0.35
N LEU A 155 -8.89 -4.77 -0.92
CA LEU A 155 -9.08 -3.55 -1.70
C LEU A 155 -10.55 -3.14 -1.79
N ASN A 156 -11.46 -4.08 -2.01
CA ASN A 156 -12.90 -3.80 -2.09
C ASN A 156 -13.44 -3.26 -0.77
N HIS A 157 -12.98 -3.81 0.37
CA HIS A 157 -13.31 -3.27 1.68
C HIS A 157 -12.76 -1.85 1.85
N ALA A 158 -11.52 -1.58 1.44
CA ALA A 158 -10.93 -0.24 1.46
C ALA A 158 -11.75 0.74 0.63
N VAL A 159 -12.08 0.40 -0.61
CA VAL A 159 -12.89 1.24 -1.51
C VAL A 159 -14.25 1.58 -0.89
N THR A 160 -14.94 0.58 -0.32
CA THR A 160 -16.23 0.79 0.35
C THR A 160 -16.10 1.77 1.55
N GLN A 161 -15.08 1.58 2.39
CA GLN A 161 -14.89 2.43 3.57
C GLN A 161 -14.41 3.84 3.17
N LEU A 162 -13.47 3.96 2.23
CA LEU A 162 -12.95 5.24 1.76
C LEU A 162 -14.03 6.04 1.01
N ALA A 163 -14.85 5.40 0.20
CA ALA A 163 -16.00 6.03 -0.44
C ALA A 163 -16.95 6.65 0.60
N ALA A 164 -17.25 5.90 1.67
CA ALA A 164 -18.07 6.40 2.76
C ALA A 164 -17.38 7.53 3.55
N LEU A 165 -16.07 7.38 3.88
CA LEU A 165 -15.28 8.36 4.62
C LEU A 165 -15.21 9.72 3.90
N TYR A 166 -15.06 9.69 2.58
CA TYR A 166 -14.93 10.89 1.76
C TYR A 166 -16.24 11.35 1.11
N ALA A 167 -17.37 10.72 1.46
CA ALA A 167 -18.69 10.96 0.86
C ALA A 167 -18.69 10.90 -0.68
N ILE A 168 -17.91 9.98 -1.23
CA ILE A 168 -17.81 9.72 -2.67
C ILE A 168 -18.77 8.56 -3.03
N PRO A 169 -19.53 8.62 -4.15
CA PRO A 169 -20.29 7.47 -4.62
C PRO A 169 -19.35 6.30 -4.94
N GLN A 170 -19.53 5.17 -4.26
CA GLN A 170 -18.64 4.01 -4.40
C GLN A 170 -18.45 3.56 -5.86
N PRO A 171 -19.50 3.44 -6.73
CA PRO A 171 -19.29 3.04 -8.12
C PRO A 171 -18.43 4.01 -8.92
N TYR A 172 -18.45 5.30 -8.56
CA TYR A 172 -17.61 6.30 -9.20
C TYR A 172 -16.14 6.14 -8.80
N LEU A 173 -15.86 5.93 -7.51
CA LEU A 173 -14.51 5.66 -7.03
C LEU A 173 -13.93 4.37 -7.65
N GLU A 174 -14.75 3.31 -7.76
CA GLU A 174 -14.35 2.05 -8.40
C GLU A 174 -13.95 2.27 -9.87
N GLN A 175 -14.72 3.03 -10.63
CA GLN A 175 -14.40 3.36 -12.03
C GLN A 175 -13.11 4.17 -12.15
N VAL A 176 -12.88 5.13 -11.26
CA VAL A 176 -11.63 5.90 -11.26
C VAL A 176 -10.43 5.01 -10.94
N ILE A 177 -10.54 4.14 -9.93
CA ILE A 177 -9.47 3.19 -9.58
C ILE A 177 -9.18 2.21 -10.71
N GLU A 178 -10.20 1.75 -11.42
CA GLU A 178 -10.04 0.88 -12.59
C GLU A 178 -9.24 1.58 -13.71
N LEU A 179 -9.43 2.89 -13.87
CA LEU A 179 -8.72 3.68 -14.89
C LEU A 179 -7.28 3.99 -14.49
N VAL A 180 -7.04 4.40 -13.24
CA VAL A 180 -5.71 4.91 -12.83
C VAL A 180 -4.80 3.83 -12.25
N GLY A 181 -5.38 2.69 -11.83
CA GLY A 181 -4.65 1.62 -11.16
C GLY A 181 -4.82 1.63 -9.64
N ARG A 182 -4.66 0.43 -9.05
CA ARG A 182 -4.85 0.19 -7.60
C ARG A 182 -3.79 0.83 -6.73
N ASP A 183 -2.60 0.99 -7.25
CA ASP A 183 -1.42 1.63 -6.67
C ASP A 183 -1.59 3.15 -6.54
N LYS A 184 -2.47 3.74 -7.36
CA LYS A 184 -2.75 5.20 -7.39
C LYS A 184 -3.99 5.60 -6.59
N MET A 185 -4.28 4.94 -5.45
CA MET A 185 -5.46 5.22 -4.62
C MET A 185 -5.55 6.69 -4.19
N THR A 186 -4.42 7.30 -3.81
CA THR A 186 -4.37 8.72 -3.43
C THR A 186 -4.80 9.64 -4.57
N TYR A 187 -4.37 9.34 -5.79
CA TYR A 187 -4.77 10.08 -6.98
C TYR A 187 -6.27 9.91 -7.25
N ALA A 188 -6.77 8.66 -7.21
CA ALA A 188 -8.19 8.37 -7.40
C ALA A 188 -9.08 9.15 -6.43
N LEU A 189 -8.73 9.16 -5.14
CA LEU A 189 -9.46 9.90 -4.12
C LEU A 189 -9.39 11.41 -4.33
N ARG A 190 -8.23 11.97 -4.68
CA ARG A 190 -8.09 13.40 -5.00
C ARG A 190 -8.97 13.76 -6.20
N PHE A 191 -8.93 12.99 -7.26
CA PHE A 191 -9.76 13.20 -8.44
C PHE A 191 -11.26 13.19 -8.09
N CYS A 192 -11.72 12.19 -7.34
CA CYS A 192 -13.11 12.12 -6.90
C CYS A 192 -13.52 13.31 -6.00
N LYS A 193 -12.61 13.84 -5.17
CA LYS A 193 -12.86 15.03 -4.34
C LYS A 193 -13.02 16.30 -5.17
N THR A 194 -12.25 16.47 -6.25
CA THR A 194 -12.40 17.64 -7.13
C THR A 194 -13.73 17.67 -7.87
N THR A 195 -14.37 16.51 -8.03
CA THR A 195 -15.68 16.34 -8.67
C THR A 195 -16.83 16.24 -7.64
N TYR A 196 -16.58 16.62 -6.39
CA TYR A 196 -17.62 16.66 -5.36
C TYR A 196 -18.74 17.62 -5.78
N GLY A 197 -20.00 17.16 -5.65
CA GLY A 197 -21.17 17.96 -6.06
C GLY A 197 -21.55 17.81 -7.54
N TYR A 198 -20.75 17.15 -8.37
CA TYR A 198 -21.10 16.91 -9.76
C TYR A 198 -22.32 16.00 -9.91
N SER A 199 -23.17 16.32 -10.89
CA SER A 199 -24.24 15.44 -11.33
C SER A 199 -23.69 14.15 -11.95
N PRO A 200 -24.52 13.09 -12.10
CA PRO A 200 -24.07 11.87 -12.77
C PRO A 200 -23.52 12.10 -14.19
N ALA A 201 -24.10 13.03 -14.96
CA ALA A 201 -23.65 13.37 -16.31
C ALA A 201 -22.27 14.08 -16.31
N GLU A 202 -22.04 14.99 -15.35
CA GLU A 202 -20.76 15.69 -15.18
C GLU A 202 -19.66 14.71 -14.74
N ARG A 203 -19.97 13.74 -13.87
CA ARG A 203 -19.03 12.68 -13.49
C ARG A 203 -18.65 11.80 -14.67
N GLU A 204 -19.60 11.42 -15.52
CA GLU A 204 -19.30 10.65 -16.73
C GLU A 204 -18.41 11.45 -17.70
N SER A 205 -18.68 12.74 -17.87
CA SER A 205 -17.81 13.64 -18.65
C SER A 205 -16.40 13.72 -18.07
N SER A 206 -16.28 13.80 -16.73
CA SER A 206 -14.98 13.80 -16.03
C SER A 206 -14.22 12.49 -16.23
N LEU A 207 -14.89 11.34 -16.19
CA LEU A 207 -14.29 10.03 -16.49
C LEU A 207 -13.82 9.95 -17.94
N ALA A 208 -14.58 10.49 -18.89
CA ALA A 208 -14.18 10.54 -20.28
C ALA A 208 -12.92 11.40 -20.48
N SER A 209 -12.85 12.55 -19.79
CA SER A 209 -11.67 13.43 -19.81
C SER A 209 -10.45 12.74 -19.17
N LEU A 210 -10.64 12.01 -18.06
CA LEU A 210 -9.57 11.24 -17.41
C LEU A 210 -9.06 10.11 -18.34
N ARG A 211 -9.96 9.38 -19.01
CA ARG A 211 -9.56 8.35 -20.00
C ARG A 211 -8.74 8.95 -21.14
N ALA A 212 -9.15 10.12 -21.66
CA ALA A 212 -8.43 10.80 -22.74
C ALA A 212 -7.03 11.23 -22.28
N LEU A 213 -6.92 11.80 -21.08
CA LEU A 213 -5.65 12.22 -20.48
C LEU A 213 -4.69 11.03 -20.26
N LEU A 214 -5.18 9.94 -19.70
CA LEU A 214 -4.37 8.73 -19.51
C LEU A 214 -3.95 8.08 -20.83
N ALA A 215 -4.82 8.12 -21.85
CA ALA A 215 -4.48 7.64 -23.19
C ALA A 215 -3.39 8.53 -23.85
N GLU A 216 -3.45 9.84 -23.67
CA GLU A 216 -2.42 10.77 -24.11
C GLU A 216 -1.10 10.56 -23.36
N GLU A 217 -1.13 10.40 -22.04
CA GLU A 217 0.06 10.06 -21.25
C GLU A 217 0.68 8.75 -21.72
N GLN A 218 -0.12 7.71 -21.96
CA GLN A 218 0.36 6.44 -22.49
C GLN A 218 0.91 6.55 -23.91
N ALA A 219 0.30 7.39 -24.76
CA ALA A 219 0.80 7.63 -26.10
C ALA A 219 2.13 8.41 -26.08
N ASN A 220 2.26 9.36 -25.15
CA ASN A 220 3.48 10.12 -24.93
C ASN A 220 4.56 9.32 -24.18
N ALA A 221 4.15 8.40 -23.31
CA ALA A 221 5.02 7.45 -22.60
C ALA A 221 5.38 6.22 -23.45
N GLN A 222 4.73 6.01 -24.60
CA GLN A 222 5.28 5.06 -25.57
C GLN A 222 6.60 5.67 -26.05
N PRO A 223 7.76 5.09 -25.65
CA PRO A 223 9.00 5.51 -26.26
C PRO A 223 8.76 5.38 -27.75
N LEU A 224 9.11 6.42 -28.52
CA LEU A 224 9.37 6.25 -29.93
C LEU A 224 9.99 4.84 -30.03
N ARG A 225 9.25 3.90 -30.63
CA ARG A 225 9.82 2.58 -30.97
C ARG A 225 10.93 2.88 -31.95
N ARG A 226 12.06 3.35 -31.41
CA ARG A 226 13.31 3.28 -32.10
C ARG A 226 13.52 1.80 -32.28
N SER A 227 13.50 1.39 -33.53
CA SER A 227 13.73 0.02 -33.96
C SER A 227 14.85 -0.56 -33.10
N THR A 228 14.60 -1.73 -32.52
CA THR A 228 15.59 -2.62 -31.90
C THR A 228 16.58 -3.06 -32.98
N THR A 229 17.33 -2.12 -33.52
CA THR A 229 18.41 -2.37 -34.45
C THR A 229 19.70 -2.35 -33.62
N GLY A 230 20.09 -3.53 -33.13
CA GLY A 230 21.42 -3.79 -32.61
C GLY A 230 21.68 -3.24 -31.18
N LEU A 231 21.43 -4.10 -30.18
CA LEU A 231 22.07 -3.97 -28.86
C LEU A 231 23.58 -3.82 -29.07
N ARG A 232 24.08 -2.59 -28.93
CA ARG A 232 25.50 -2.28 -29.12
C ARG A 232 26.26 -2.81 -27.91
N LYS A 233 26.98 -3.90 -28.04
CA LYS A 233 27.93 -4.34 -27.01
C LYS A 233 29.07 -3.31 -26.96
N VAL A 234 29.03 -2.47 -25.94
CA VAL A 234 30.10 -1.50 -25.64
C VAL A 234 31.08 -2.15 -24.70
N ALA A 235 32.37 -2.15 -25.03
CA ALA A 235 33.38 -2.66 -24.12
C ALA A 235 33.55 -1.69 -22.94
N LEU A 236 33.74 -2.23 -21.71
CA LEU A 236 33.98 -1.42 -20.51
C LEU A 236 35.17 -0.46 -20.67
N THR A 237 36.16 -0.86 -21.47
CA THR A 237 37.37 -0.05 -21.77
C THR A 237 37.07 1.22 -22.56
N ASP A 238 35.96 1.24 -23.29
CA ASP A 238 35.56 2.37 -24.14
C ASP A 238 34.75 3.41 -23.37
N ILE A 239 34.30 3.06 -22.16
CA ILE A 239 33.50 3.93 -21.30
C ILE A 239 34.42 4.63 -20.30
N LYS A 240 34.35 5.96 -20.31
CA LYS A 240 35.15 6.79 -19.39
C LYS A 240 34.36 7.05 -18.11
N GLN A 241 35.02 6.78 -16.98
CA GLN A 241 34.52 7.20 -15.67
C GLN A 241 34.55 8.72 -15.60
N LEU A 242 33.52 9.31 -15.00
CA LEU A 242 33.46 10.76 -14.78
C LEU A 242 32.92 11.09 -13.39
N MET A 243 33.11 12.33 -12.98
CA MET A 243 32.59 12.85 -11.70
C MET A 243 31.71 14.05 -11.98
N LEU A 244 30.45 14.00 -11.53
CA LEU A 244 29.51 15.14 -11.58
C LEU A 244 29.01 15.41 -10.15
N TYR A 245 29.01 16.65 -9.75
CA TYR A 245 28.52 17.10 -8.42
C TYR A 245 29.03 16.28 -7.23
N ARG A 246 30.30 15.85 -7.27
CA ARG A 246 30.97 14.97 -6.29
C ARG A 246 30.50 13.50 -6.30
N THR A 247 29.69 13.11 -7.28
CA THR A 247 29.26 11.71 -7.48
C THR A 247 30.06 11.09 -8.61
N ILE A 248 30.58 9.89 -8.38
CA ILE A 248 31.32 9.12 -9.38
C ILE A 248 30.33 8.34 -10.22
N ILE A 249 30.36 8.53 -11.54
CA ILE A 249 29.62 7.77 -12.51
C ILE A 249 30.53 6.67 -13.07
N THR A 250 30.17 5.44 -12.82
CA THR A 250 31.05 4.29 -13.07
C THR A 250 30.79 3.65 -14.44
N PRO A 251 31.85 3.16 -15.13
CA PRO A 251 31.70 2.49 -16.42
C PRO A 251 30.70 1.31 -16.42
N PRO A 252 30.67 0.42 -15.38
CA PRO A 252 29.68 -0.67 -15.34
C PRO A 252 28.23 -0.20 -15.37
N ALA A 253 27.92 0.90 -14.69
CA ALA A 253 26.57 1.46 -14.67
C ALA A 253 26.18 2.01 -16.04
N ILE A 254 27.07 2.77 -16.69
CA ILE A 254 26.84 3.29 -18.05
C ILE A 254 26.72 2.15 -19.05
N GLN A 255 27.56 1.12 -18.98
CA GLN A 255 27.49 -0.04 -19.85
C GLN A 255 26.13 -0.72 -19.75
N TRP A 256 25.69 -0.98 -18.52
CA TRP A 256 24.40 -1.63 -18.26
C TRP A 256 23.24 -0.86 -18.90
N ALA A 257 23.27 0.49 -18.82
CA ALA A 257 22.26 1.34 -19.42
C ALA A 257 22.31 1.28 -20.97
N LEU A 258 23.51 1.44 -21.55
CA LEU A 258 23.70 1.40 -23.01
C LEU A 258 23.31 0.06 -23.62
N GLU A 259 23.65 -1.07 -22.97
CA GLU A 259 23.28 -2.43 -23.43
C GLU A 259 21.76 -2.65 -23.43
N ARG A 260 20.99 -1.84 -22.71
CA ARG A 260 19.52 -1.86 -22.65
C ARG A 260 18.86 -0.74 -23.44
N GLY A 261 19.65 0.12 -24.08
CA GLY A 261 19.17 1.27 -24.83
C GLY A 261 18.60 2.38 -23.94
N ILE A 262 18.98 2.40 -22.65
CA ILE A 262 18.55 3.43 -21.68
C ILE A 262 19.42 4.65 -21.86
N GLN A 263 18.81 5.78 -22.18
CA GLN A 263 19.49 7.06 -22.47
C GLN A 263 18.89 8.26 -21.72
N THR A 264 17.74 8.06 -21.04
CA THR A 264 16.98 9.10 -20.35
C THR A 264 16.69 8.71 -18.90
N LEU A 265 16.35 9.72 -18.07
CA LEU A 265 15.92 9.49 -16.68
C LEU A 265 14.63 8.66 -16.60
N VAL A 266 13.69 8.89 -17.52
CA VAL A 266 12.42 8.16 -17.55
C VAL A 266 12.66 6.69 -17.86
N GLU A 267 13.48 6.37 -18.87
CA GLU A 267 13.84 5.01 -19.21
C GLU A 267 14.61 4.33 -18.06
N LEU A 268 15.46 5.06 -17.34
CA LEU A 268 16.17 4.53 -16.16
C LEU A 268 15.19 4.18 -15.04
N ALA A 269 14.21 5.03 -14.76
CA ALA A 269 13.20 4.80 -13.74
C ALA A 269 12.35 3.55 -14.06
N ASP A 270 11.99 3.34 -15.32
CA ASP A 270 11.23 2.16 -15.77
C ASP A 270 12.01 0.84 -15.58
N HIS A 271 13.34 0.92 -15.41
CA HIS A 271 14.23 -0.24 -15.24
C HIS A 271 14.86 -0.34 -13.84
N GLU A 272 14.36 0.43 -12.87
CA GLU A 272 14.92 0.50 -11.52
C GLU A 272 15.00 -0.89 -10.85
N ASP A 273 13.91 -1.65 -10.83
CA ASP A 273 13.85 -2.98 -10.22
C ASP A 273 14.88 -3.93 -10.85
N VAL A 274 15.00 -3.92 -12.18
CA VAL A 274 15.94 -4.76 -12.94
C VAL A 274 17.39 -4.34 -12.67
N PHE A 275 17.62 -3.04 -12.46
CA PHE A 275 18.94 -2.52 -12.09
C PHE A 275 19.36 -3.03 -10.70
N PHE A 276 18.48 -2.89 -9.71
CA PHE A 276 18.76 -3.36 -8.35
C PHE A 276 18.87 -4.88 -8.26
N GLU A 277 18.10 -5.63 -9.05
CA GLU A 277 18.28 -7.09 -9.17
C GLU A 277 19.66 -7.46 -9.74
N HIS A 278 20.17 -6.68 -10.69
CA HIS A 278 21.46 -6.94 -11.33
C HIS A 278 22.65 -6.64 -10.41
N PHE A 279 22.72 -5.40 -9.87
CA PHE A 279 23.86 -4.94 -9.07
C PHE A 279 23.73 -5.23 -7.58
N GLY A 280 22.52 -5.43 -7.07
CA GLY A 280 22.26 -5.73 -5.67
C GLY A 280 22.77 -7.10 -5.22
N LYS A 281 23.02 -8.01 -6.16
CA LYS A 281 23.64 -9.32 -5.90
C LYS A 281 25.06 -9.21 -5.32
N GLU A 282 25.79 -8.16 -5.67
CA GLU A 282 27.12 -7.90 -5.13
C GLU A 282 27.06 -7.10 -3.82
N SER A 283 26.31 -6.02 -3.81
CA SER A 283 26.09 -5.16 -2.63
C SER A 283 24.95 -4.17 -2.91
N GLU A 284 24.01 -4.03 -1.98
CA GLU A 284 22.96 -3.00 -2.05
C GLU A 284 23.56 -1.59 -2.11
N LEU A 285 24.60 -1.31 -1.32
CA LEU A 285 25.27 -0.02 -1.32
C LEU A 285 25.91 0.30 -2.69
N THR A 286 26.49 -0.70 -3.36
CA THR A 286 27.04 -0.55 -4.70
C THR A 286 25.93 -0.25 -5.71
N ALA A 287 24.81 -0.98 -5.65
CA ALA A 287 23.65 -0.75 -6.52
C ALA A 287 23.11 0.68 -6.36
N PHE A 288 22.92 1.16 -5.12
CA PHE A 288 22.48 2.52 -4.85
C PHE A 288 23.46 3.57 -5.39
N THR A 289 24.75 3.37 -5.18
CA THR A 289 25.79 4.30 -5.67
C THR A 289 25.79 4.38 -7.19
N TYR A 290 25.66 3.25 -7.87
CA TYR A 290 25.62 3.16 -9.33
C TYR A 290 24.34 3.76 -9.91
N PHE A 291 23.21 3.50 -9.31
CA PHE A 291 21.92 4.04 -9.74
C PHE A 291 21.88 5.56 -9.60
N ASN A 292 22.28 6.09 -8.43
CA ASN A 292 22.37 7.53 -8.19
C ASN A 292 23.35 8.21 -9.17
N GLY A 293 24.45 7.55 -9.48
CA GLY A 293 25.40 8.03 -10.49
C GLY A 293 24.76 8.16 -11.87
N LEU A 294 23.99 7.14 -12.32
CA LEU A 294 23.27 7.20 -13.60
C LEU A 294 22.16 8.27 -13.62
N GLN A 295 21.41 8.42 -12.52
CA GLN A 295 20.41 9.46 -12.41
C GLN A 295 21.02 10.85 -12.65
N ILE A 296 22.11 11.17 -11.91
CA ILE A 296 22.82 12.45 -12.07
C ILE A 296 23.40 12.62 -13.46
N TYR A 297 23.85 11.53 -14.08
CA TYR A 297 24.42 11.56 -15.42
C TYR A 297 23.38 11.88 -16.49
N PHE A 298 22.24 11.18 -16.48
CA PHE A 298 21.16 11.44 -17.43
C PHE A 298 20.48 12.77 -17.18
N GLU A 299 20.28 13.17 -15.92
CA GLU A 299 19.78 14.49 -15.58
C GLU A 299 20.67 15.61 -16.16
N LYS A 300 22.00 15.49 -16.02
CA LYS A 300 22.94 16.46 -16.59
C LYS A 300 22.85 16.51 -18.12
N ARG A 301 22.71 15.35 -18.79
CA ARG A 301 22.57 15.29 -20.25
C ARG A 301 21.27 15.91 -20.74
N GLU A 302 20.19 15.73 -20.01
CA GLU A 302 18.87 16.30 -20.35
C GLU A 302 18.80 17.80 -20.09
N LEU A 303 19.35 18.27 -18.96
CA LEU A 303 19.31 19.69 -18.58
C LEU A 303 20.35 20.55 -19.30
N ASP A 304 21.43 19.96 -19.80
CA ASP A 304 22.52 20.66 -20.47
C ASP A 304 22.94 19.93 -21.75
N PRO A 305 22.15 20.06 -22.82
CA PRO A 305 22.45 19.43 -24.12
C PRO A 305 23.80 19.87 -24.71
N GLU A 306 24.22 21.11 -24.45
CA GLU A 306 25.52 21.61 -24.94
C GLU A 306 26.68 20.86 -24.29
N TRP A 307 26.61 20.61 -22.99
CA TRP A 307 27.57 19.77 -22.31
C TRP A 307 27.54 18.33 -22.81
N ALA A 308 26.33 17.77 -23.05
CA ALA A 308 26.17 16.41 -23.55
C ALA A 308 26.80 16.17 -24.91
N GLU A 309 26.77 17.18 -25.79
CA GLU A 309 27.31 17.13 -27.16
C GLU A 309 28.80 17.44 -27.22
N GLN A 310 29.29 18.38 -26.39
CA GLN A 310 30.63 18.94 -26.54
C GLN A 310 31.61 18.44 -25.46
N SER A 311 31.13 18.23 -24.25
CA SER A 311 31.97 18.04 -23.05
C SER A 311 31.82 16.66 -22.38
N ASP A 312 30.77 15.92 -22.70
CA ASP A 312 30.61 14.58 -22.17
C ASP A 312 31.68 13.64 -22.73
N PRO A 313 32.54 13.02 -21.87
CA PRO A 313 33.59 12.12 -22.33
C PRO A 313 33.05 10.83 -22.98
N ASN A 314 31.77 10.53 -22.79
CA ASN A 314 31.10 9.34 -23.36
C ASN A 314 30.08 9.71 -24.47
N ARG A 315 30.07 10.95 -24.96
CA ARG A 315 29.09 11.44 -25.96
C ARG A 315 28.95 10.54 -27.18
N ASP A 316 30.09 10.02 -27.69
CA ASP A 316 30.11 9.17 -28.89
C ASP A 316 29.41 7.82 -28.72
N LEU A 317 29.14 7.42 -27.46
CA LEU A 317 28.40 6.21 -27.13
C LEU A 317 26.87 6.41 -27.17
N PHE A 318 26.40 7.65 -27.16
CA PHE A 318 25.00 8.07 -27.16
C PHE A 318 24.56 8.71 -28.50
N THR A 319 25.43 8.80 -29.46
CA THR A 319 25.10 9.20 -30.85
C THR A 319 24.65 7.97 -31.62
N GLU A 320 23.61 8.14 -32.48
CA GLU A 320 23.06 7.10 -33.36
C GLU A 320 24.10 6.52 -34.33
#